data_8cfc30161873bed627768e4ff7131c64
#
_entry.id   8cfc30161873bed627768e4ff7131c64
#
_cell.length_a   1.000
_cell.length_b   1.000
_cell.length_c   1.000
_cell.angle_alpha   90.00
_cell.angle_beta   90.00
_cell.angle_gamma   90.00
#
_symmetry.space_group_name_H-M   'P 1'
#
loop_
_entity.id
_entity.type
_entity.pdbx_description
1 polymer ?
#
loop_
_entity_poly.entity_id
_entity_poly.type
_entity_poly.pdbx_seq_one_letter_code
_entity_poly.pdbx_strand_id
1 'polypeptide(L)'
;MAAIDVSGRIADRMIVRAFGWGCGTRLQIRESAGLIVVRRDPQGVFTLTGQGHLHLPAAARKWCGLQPGDWLLLAADPIAGVLIVHPPATLDAVVAQIHAAALGGEQHE
;
A
#
# COMPACT_ATOMS: atom_id res chain seq x y z
N MET A 1 1.73 -2.42 9.94
CA MET A 1 2.70 -2.49 8.83
C MET A 1 2.88 -3.92 8.37
N ALA A 2 3.20 -4.11 7.11
CA ALA A 2 3.41 -5.43 6.54
C ALA A 2 4.67 -5.44 5.67
N ALA A 3 5.32 -6.60 5.58
CA ALA A 3 6.50 -6.78 4.72
C ALA A 3 6.09 -7.30 3.35
N ILE A 4 6.83 -6.90 2.32
CA ILE A 4 6.69 -7.45 0.98
C ILE A 4 7.75 -8.55 0.78
N ASP A 5 7.36 -9.68 0.17
CA ASP A 5 8.28 -10.78 -0.10
C ASP A 5 8.95 -10.65 -1.48
N VAL A 6 9.81 -11.62 -1.82
CA VAL A 6 10.55 -11.60 -3.09
C VAL A 6 9.63 -11.70 -4.31
N SER A 7 8.43 -12.27 -4.14
CA SER A 7 7.44 -12.40 -5.22
C SER A 7 6.55 -11.19 -5.36
N GLY A 8 6.63 -10.23 -4.43
CA GLY A 8 5.75 -9.08 -4.39
C GLY A 8 4.46 -9.29 -3.61
N ARG A 9 4.35 -10.36 -2.83
CA ARG A 9 3.18 -10.60 -1.96
C ARG A 9 3.34 -9.84 -0.66
N ILE A 10 2.22 -9.26 -0.21
CA ILE A 10 2.15 -8.59 1.09
C ILE A 10 1.70 -9.61 2.12
N ALA A 11 2.46 -9.73 3.23
CA ALA A 11 2.25 -10.77 4.22
C ALA A 11 0.94 -10.64 5.00
N ASP A 12 0.43 -9.41 5.17
CA ASP A 12 -0.78 -9.17 5.95
C ASP A 12 -2.04 -9.49 5.15
N ARG A 13 -2.71 -10.60 5.52
CA ARG A 13 -3.99 -10.98 4.91
C ARG A 13 -5.19 -10.40 5.65
N MET A 14 -5.01 -9.96 6.88
CA MET A 14 -6.13 -9.49 7.70
C MET A 14 -6.72 -8.19 7.15
N ILE A 15 -5.90 -7.30 6.64
CA ILE A 15 -6.38 -6.05 6.07
C ILE A 15 -7.22 -6.30 4.82
N VAL A 16 -6.87 -7.31 4.04
CA VAL A 16 -7.64 -7.71 2.86
C VAL A 16 -8.99 -8.30 3.27
N ARG A 17 -9.00 -9.10 4.34
CA ARG A 17 -10.23 -9.68 4.88
C ARG A 17 -11.19 -8.61 5.39
N ALA A 18 -10.68 -7.49 5.90
CA ALA A 18 -11.50 -6.39 6.38
C ALA A 18 -12.40 -5.80 5.28
N PHE A 19 -11.99 -5.93 4.00
CA PHE A 19 -12.81 -5.53 2.86
C PHE A 19 -13.79 -6.62 2.41
N GLY A 20 -13.68 -7.82 2.93
CA GLY A 20 -14.44 -8.96 2.44
C GLY A 20 -13.94 -9.50 1.09
N TRP A 21 -12.73 -9.15 0.70
CA TRP A 21 -12.14 -9.64 -0.55
C TRP A 21 -11.66 -11.07 -0.38
N GLY A 22 -12.20 -11.97 -1.20
CA GLY A 22 -11.77 -13.36 -1.24
C GLY A 22 -10.71 -13.61 -2.30
N CYS A 23 -10.16 -14.83 -2.33
CA CYS A 23 -9.24 -15.23 -3.39
C CYS A 23 -9.91 -15.07 -4.76
N GLY A 24 -9.15 -14.59 -5.75
CA GLY A 24 -9.68 -14.32 -7.08
C GLY A 24 -10.45 -13.02 -7.23
N THR A 25 -10.64 -12.25 -6.15
CA THR A 25 -11.23 -10.90 -6.27
C THR A 25 -10.40 -10.06 -7.24
N ARG A 26 -11.07 -9.47 -8.24
CA ARG A 26 -10.40 -8.63 -9.22
C ARG A 26 -10.17 -7.24 -8.67
N LEU A 27 -8.98 -6.71 -8.94
CA LEU A 27 -8.50 -5.47 -8.37
C LEU A 27 -7.96 -4.54 -9.44
N GLN A 28 -8.08 -3.25 -9.20
CA GLN A 28 -7.35 -2.20 -9.89
C GLN A 28 -6.22 -1.76 -8.97
N ILE A 29 -5.01 -1.72 -9.49
CA ILE A 29 -3.82 -1.27 -8.76
C ILE A 29 -3.21 -0.11 -9.54
N ARG A 30 -3.14 1.05 -8.90
CA ARG A 30 -2.60 2.28 -9.50
C ARG A 30 -1.56 2.91 -8.61
N GLU A 31 -0.55 3.50 -9.24
CA GLU A 31 0.37 4.41 -8.57
C GLU A 31 -0.22 5.83 -8.65
N SER A 32 -0.16 6.56 -7.55
CA SER A 32 -0.58 7.96 -7.49
C SER A 32 0.21 8.69 -6.42
N ALA A 33 0.96 9.72 -6.81
CA ALA A 33 1.75 10.55 -5.90
C ALA A 33 2.70 9.74 -4.99
N GLY A 34 3.30 8.69 -5.52
CA GLY A 34 4.20 7.81 -4.77
C GLY A 34 3.50 6.77 -3.91
N LEU A 35 2.18 6.73 -3.94
CA LEU A 35 1.37 5.74 -3.22
C LEU A 35 0.85 4.69 -4.19
N ILE A 36 0.51 3.52 -3.67
CA ILE A 36 -0.18 2.50 -4.44
C ILE A 36 -1.61 2.43 -3.95
N VAL A 37 -2.56 2.65 -4.85
CA VAL A 37 -4.00 2.65 -4.55
C VAL A 37 -4.63 1.39 -5.12
N VAL A 38 -5.25 0.59 -4.26
CA VAL A 38 -5.87 -0.68 -4.61
C VAL A 38 -7.37 -0.59 -4.39
N ARG A 39 -8.14 -0.91 -5.42
CA ARG A 39 -9.60 -0.95 -5.36
C ARG A 39 -10.11 -2.24 -5.96
N ARG A 40 -11.27 -2.70 -5.47
CA ARG A 40 -11.99 -3.75 -6.15
C ARG A 40 -12.53 -3.22 -7.48
N ASP A 41 -12.28 -3.97 -8.55
CA ASP A 41 -12.74 -3.63 -9.88
C ASP A 41 -13.14 -4.93 -10.61
N PRO A 42 -14.44 -5.13 -10.94
CA PRO A 42 -14.88 -6.34 -11.63
C PRO A 42 -14.19 -6.56 -12.98
N GLN A 43 -13.65 -5.50 -13.58
CA GLN A 43 -12.90 -5.56 -14.83
C GLN A 43 -11.40 -5.46 -14.62
N GLY A 44 -10.95 -5.51 -13.38
CA GLY A 44 -9.53 -5.41 -13.03
C GLY A 44 -8.73 -6.58 -13.58
N VAL A 45 -7.46 -6.31 -13.93
CA VAL A 45 -6.55 -7.32 -14.47
C VAL A 45 -5.75 -8.02 -13.39
N PHE A 46 -5.74 -7.49 -12.17
CA PHE A 46 -5.06 -8.09 -11.03
C PHE A 46 -6.06 -8.82 -10.17
N THR A 47 -5.63 -9.89 -9.52
CA THR A 47 -6.47 -10.65 -8.60
C THR A 47 -5.72 -10.97 -7.33
N LEU A 48 -6.46 -11.14 -6.21
CA LEU A 48 -5.88 -11.73 -5.02
C LEU A 48 -5.41 -13.14 -5.34
N THR A 49 -4.30 -13.55 -4.72
CA THR A 49 -3.76 -14.91 -4.92
C THR A 49 -4.74 -15.96 -4.38
N GLY A 50 -4.55 -17.21 -4.79
CA GLY A 50 -5.35 -18.32 -4.29
C GLY A 50 -5.27 -18.50 -2.78
N GLN A 51 -4.24 -17.94 -2.14
CA GLN A 51 -4.06 -17.95 -0.68
C GLN A 51 -4.57 -16.68 -0.02
N GLY A 52 -5.17 -15.77 -0.77
CA GLY A 52 -5.74 -14.52 -0.25
C GLY A 52 -4.72 -13.42 0.02
N HIS A 53 -3.54 -13.49 -0.58
CA HIS A 53 -2.54 -12.43 -0.47
C HIS A 53 -2.73 -11.36 -1.56
N LEU A 54 -2.49 -10.10 -1.19
CA LEU A 54 -2.33 -9.04 -2.17
C LEU A 54 -0.94 -9.16 -2.79
N HIS A 55 -0.90 -9.27 -4.11
CA HIS A 55 0.34 -9.34 -4.88
C HIS A 55 0.51 -8.04 -5.65
N LEU A 56 1.59 -7.30 -5.37
CA LEU A 56 1.92 -6.09 -6.11
C LEU A 56 2.66 -6.48 -7.39
N PRO A 57 2.18 -6.04 -8.58
CA PRO A 57 2.86 -6.34 -9.83
C PRO A 57 4.25 -5.72 -9.88
N ALA A 58 5.14 -6.32 -10.66
CA ALA A 58 6.53 -5.85 -10.77
C ALA A 58 6.61 -4.38 -11.16
N ALA A 59 5.73 -3.91 -12.04
CA ALA A 59 5.69 -2.51 -12.45
C ALA A 59 5.41 -1.58 -11.26
N ALA A 60 4.42 -1.92 -10.43
CA ALA A 60 4.09 -1.11 -9.25
C ALA A 60 5.24 -1.08 -8.25
N ARG A 61 5.90 -2.22 -8.01
CA ARG A 61 7.08 -2.29 -7.14
C ARG A 61 8.22 -1.43 -7.66
N LYS A 62 8.42 -1.44 -8.97
CA LYS A 62 9.47 -0.66 -9.63
C LYS A 62 9.19 0.84 -9.54
N TRP A 63 7.94 1.27 -9.76
CA TRP A 63 7.56 2.68 -9.65
C TRP A 63 7.85 3.26 -8.27
N CYS A 64 7.68 2.45 -7.24
CA CYS A 64 7.84 2.89 -5.85
C CYS A 64 9.19 2.50 -5.25
N GLY A 65 10.07 1.88 -6.02
CA GLY A 65 11.40 1.46 -5.54
C GLY A 65 11.34 0.42 -4.44
N LEU A 66 10.34 -0.46 -4.45
CA LEU A 66 10.16 -1.48 -3.42
C LEU A 66 11.14 -2.63 -3.61
N GLN A 67 11.74 -3.04 -2.50
CA GLN A 67 12.66 -4.17 -2.42
C GLN A 67 12.05 -5.27 -1.55
N PRO A 68 12.41 -6.55 -1.78
CA PRO A 68 11.99 -7.62 -0.88
C PRO A 68 12.39 -7.33 0.56
N GLY A 69 11.46 -7.56 1.48
CA GLY A 69 11.68 -7.27 2.90
C GLY A 69 11.33 -5.86 3.33
N ASP A 70 11.03 -4.96 2.41
CA ASP A 70 10.59 -3.61 2.77
C ASP A 70 9.29 -3.66 3.56
N TRP A 71 9.17 -2.79 4.55
CA TRP A 71 7.97 -2.60 5.33
C TRP A 71 7.09 -1.54 4.68
N LEU A 72 5.80 -1.86 4.57
CA LEU A 72 4.79 -1.00 3.98
C LEU A 72 3.76 -0.62 5.03
N LEU A 73 3.30 0.62 5.03
CA LEU A 73 2.15 1.01 5.82
C LEU A 73 0.89 0.82 4.97
N LEU A 74 -0.05 0.04 5.47
CA LEU A 74 -1.33 -0.22 4.79
C LEU A 74 -2.43 0.57 5.48
N ALA A 75 -3.11 1.42 4.72
CA ALA A 75 -4.24 2.20 5.21
C ALA A 75 -5.50 1.75 4.49
N ALA A 76 -6.45 1.20 5.24
CA ALA A 76 -7.70 0.69 4.69
C ALA A 76 -8.83 1.66 4.95
N ASP A 77 -9.63 1.95 3.91
CA ASP A 77 -10.91 2.62 4.03
C ASP A 77 -12.00 1.68 3.49
N PRO A 78 -12.59 0.83 4.35
CA PRO A 78 -13.60 -0.14 3.90
C PRO A 78 -14.87 0.52 3.35
N ILE A 79 -15.21 1.72 3.82
CA ILE A 79 -16.41 2.44 3.35
C ILE A 79 -16.20 2.89 1.91
N ALA A 80 -15.05 3.46 1.59
CA ALA A 80 -14.70 3.85 0.23
C ALA A 80 -14.25 2.66 -0.62
N GLY A 81 -13.94 1.51 -0.02
CA GLY A 81 -13.43 0.34 -0.72
C GLY A 81 -12.02 0.52 -1.25
N VAL A 82 -11.19 1.28 -0.54
CA VAL A 82 -9.85 1.66 -0.98
C VAL A 82 -8.81 1.18 0.02
N LEU A 83 -7.79 0.51 -0.47
CA LEU A 83 -6.58 0.21 0.28
C LEU A 83 -5.44 1.06 -0.28
N ILE A 84 -4.78 1.81 0.59
CA ILE A 84 -3.62 2.61 0.21
C ILE A 84 -2.37 1.98 0.80
N VAL A 85 -1.40 1.70 -0.06
CA VAL A 85 -0.10 1.17 0.32
C VAL A 85 0.90 2.33 0.32
N HIS A 86 1.49 2.60 1.47
CA HIS A 86 2.52 3.62 1.64
C HIS A 86 3.89 2.97 1.57
N PRO A 87 4.65 3.16 0.47
CA PRO A 87 6.03 2.69 0.40
C PRO A 87 6.93 3.42 1.40
N PRO A 88 8.08 2.82 1.80
CA PRO A 88 8.96 3.44 2.78
C PRO A 88 9.41 4.85 2.41
N ALA A 89 9.76 5.10 1.16
CA ALA A 89 10.24 6.42 0.72
C ALA A 89 9.16 7.49 0.89
N THR A 90 7.91 7.19 0.54
CA THR A 90 6.79 8.14 0.68
C THR A 90 6.47 8.38 2.16
N LEU A 91 6.50 7.32 2.97
CA LEU A 91 6.26 7.43 4.40
C LEU A 91 7.33 8.29 5.06
N ASP A 92 8.60 8.09 4.71
CA ASP A 92 9.70 8.89 5.23
C ASP A 92 9.54 10.37 4.89
N ALA A 93 9.11 10.68 3.68
CA ALA A 93 8.86 12.05 3.25
C ALA A 93 7.74 12.71 4.06
N VAL A 94 6.66 12.00 4.32
CA VAL A 94 5.54 12.51 5.15
C VAL A 94 6.00 12.75 6.58
N VAL A 95 6.75 11.81 7.16
CA VAL A 95 7.28 11.97 8.52
C VAL A 95 8.23 13.18 8.59
N ALA A 96 9.08 13.35 7.60
CA ALA A 96 9.99 14.51 7.54
C ALA A 96 9.21 15.83 7.50
N GLN A 97 8.12 15.90 6.73
CA GLN A 97 7.27 17.10 6.68
C GLN A 97 6.61 17.38 8.02
N ILE A 98 6.13 16.36 8.71
CA ILE A 98 5.53 16.52 10.03
C ILE A 98 6.56 17.05 11.03
N HIS A 99 7.76 16.50 11.03
CA HIS A 99 8.84 16.96 11.90
C HIS A 99 9.25 18.41 11.59
N ALA A 100 9.40 18.75 10.32
CA ALA A 100 9.75 20.10 9.91
C ALA A 100 8.70 21.11 10.35
N ALA A 101 7.41 20.79 10.20
CA ALA A 101 6.33 21.66 10.64
C ALA A 101 6.33 21.86 12.16
N ALA A 102 6.54 20.79 12.92
CA ALA A 102 6.61 20.86 14.39
C ALA A 102 7.80 21.71 14.86
N LEU A 103 8.98 21.48 14.27
CA LEU A 103 10.18 22.26 14.62
C LEU A 103 10.08 23.71 14.17
N GLY A 104 9.47 23.97 13.03
CA GLY A 104 9.21 25.33 12.56
C GLY A 104 8.30 26.11 13.50
N GLY A 105 7.26 25.46 14.05
CA GLY A 105 6.39 26.05 15.06
C GLY A 105 7.14 26.41 16.33
N GLU A 106 8.06 25.57 16.78
CA GLU A 106 8.89 25.83 17.96
C GLU A 106 9.84 26.99 17.77
N GLN A 107 10.34 27.18 16.55
CA GLN A 107 11.30 28.25 16.23
C GLN A 107 10.67 29.64 16.27
N HIS A 108 9.37 29.75 16.25
CA HIS A 108 8.65 31.02 16.27
C HIS A 108 8.38 31.54 17.68
N GLU A 109 8.72 30.77 18.68
CA GLU A 109 8.63 31.19 20.07
C GLU A 109 9.86 31.97 20.48
#